data_871ff4318e732f6aed9512a1d72d1338
#
_entry.id   871ff4318e732f6aed9512a1d72d1338
#
_cell.length_a   1.000
_cell.length_b   1.000
_cell.length_c   1.000
_cell.angle_alpha   90.00
_cell.angle_beta   90.00
_cell.angle_gamma   90.00
#
_symmetry.space_group_name_H-M   'P 1'
#
loop_
_entity.id
_entity.type
_entity.pdbx_description
1 polymer ?
#
loop_
_entity_poly.entity_id
_entity_poly.type
_entity_poly.pdbx_seq_one_letter_code
_entity_poly.pdbx_strand_id
1 'polypeptide(L)'
;MSRYRQQDNLLGQANSFLEVLEQISQIAPLDKPVLVIGERGTGKELIAARLHFLSKRWDQNYIKLNCAALNESLLESELFGYEAGAFTGASKRREGRFEVAHNGTLFLDELANTSGLIQEKLLRVVEYGEFERVGGSKSVKTDVRLIAATNEDLPALADAGEFRADLLDRLAFDVITLPPLRE
;
A
#
# COMPACT_ATOMS: atom_id res chain seq x y z
N MET A 1 1.92 -40.85 -2.84
CA MET A 1 2.36 -39.51 -2.38
C MET A 1 1.74 -38.36 -3.14
N SER A 2 1.56 -38.45 -4.45
CA SER A 2 0.95 -37.37 -5.23
C SER A 2 -0.51 -37.09 -4.91
N ARG A 3 -1.32 -38.14 -4.64
CA ARG A 3 -2.73 -38.01 -4.28
C ARG A 3 -2.94 -37.34 -2.92
N TYR A 4 -2.11 -37.64 -1.97
CA TYR A 4 -2.16 -37.05 -0.64
C TYR A 4 -1.79 -35.56 -0.70
N ARG A 5 -0.77 -35.24 -1.46
CA ARG A 5 -0.34 -33.82 -1.65
C ARG A 5 -1.39 -32.99 -2.38
N GLN A 6 -2.11 -33.57 -3.34
CA GLN A 6 -3.17 -32.85 -4.05
C GLN A 6 -4.37 -32.57 -3.16
N GLN A 7 -4.78 -33.52 -2.33
CA GLN A 7 -5.86 -33.31 -1.37
C GLN A 7 -5.48 -32.31 -0.29
N ASP A 8 -4.26 -32.41 0.22
CA ASP A 8 -3.76 -31.47 1.22
C ASP A 8 -3.65 -30.07 0.64
N ASN A 9 -3.22 -29.91 -0.63
CA ASN A 9 -3.14 -28.63 -1.29
C ASN A 9 -4.51 -27.99 -1.51
N LEU A 10 -5.51 -28.75 -1.94
CA LEU A 10 -6.86 -28.23 -2.13
C LEU A 10 -7.51 -27.82 -0.81
N LEU A 11 -7.37 -28.64 0.21
CA LEU A 11 -7.84 -28.34 1.56
C LEU A 11 -7.06 -27.17 2.15
N GLY A 12 -5.74 -27.13 1.92
CA GLY A 12 -4.87 -26.04 2.37
C GLY A 12 -5.23 -24.71 1.72
N GLN A 13 -5.56 -24.70 0.42
CA GLN A 13 -5.98 -23.49 -0.27
C GLN A 13 -7.31 -22.95 0.25
N ALA A 14 -8.30 -23.83 0.44
CA ALA A 14 -9.59 -23.44 1.02
C ALA A 14 -9.40 -22.89 2.43
N ASN A 15 -8.60 -23.56 3.26
CA ASN A 15 -8.29 -23.12 4.62
C ASN A 15 -7.52 -21.80 4.60
N SER A 16 -6.56 -21.65 3.70
CA SER A 16 -5.78 -20.40 3.57
C SER A 16 -6.68 -19.23 3.19
N PHE A 17 -7.67 -19.44 2.32
CA PHE A 17 -8.61 -18.39 1.96
C PHE A 17 -9.50 -18.00 3.15
N LEU A 18 -10.01 -18.98 3.90
CA LEU A 18 -10.78 -18.72 5.11
C LEU A 18 -9.95 -18.00 6.17
N GLU A 19 -8.67 -18.39 6.31
CA GLU A 19 -7.73 -17.71 7.19
C GLU A 19 -7.53 -16.25 6.79
N VAL A 20 -7.43 -15.97 5.48
CA VAL A 20 -7.32 -14.60 4.96
C VAL A 20 -8.55 -13.79 5.35
N LEU A 21 -9.75 -14.33 5.15
CA LEU A 21 -10.98 -13.64 5.52
C LEU A 21 -11.05 -13.36 7.03
N GLU A 22 -10.61 -14.30 7.84
CA GLU A 22 -10.52 -14.13 9.29
C GLU A 22 -9.50 -13.07 9.66
N GLN A 23 -8.31 -13.07 9.06
CA GLN A 23 -7.28 -12.06 9.26
C GLN A 23 -7.81 -10.66 8.93
N ILE A 24 -8.53 -10.53 7.81
CA ILE A 24 -9.12 -9.24 7.41
C ILE A 24 -10.04 -8.72 8.52
N SER A 25 -10.90 -9.58 9.04
CA SER A 25 -11.84 -9.21 10.10
C SER A 25 -11.12 -8.76 11.38
N GLN A 26 -9.99 -9.38 11.69
CA GLN A 26 -9.20 -9.04 12.88
C GLN A 26 -8.37 -7.78 12.69
N ILE A 27 -7.83 -7.57 11.49
CA ILE A 27 -6.89 -6.49 11.17
C ILE A 27 -7.62 -5.19 10.82
N ALA A 28 -8.80 -5.28 10.19
CA ALA A 28 -9.51 -4.11 9.70
C ALA A 28 -9.74 -3.04 10.77
N PRO A 29 -10.14 -3.38 12.02
CA PRO A 29 -10.36 -2.34 13.04
C PRO A 29 -9.10 -1.77 13.68
N LEU A 30 -7.92 -2.32 13.41
CA LEU A 30 -6.70 -1.95 14.14
C LEU A 30 -6.07 -0.63 13.72
N ASP A 31 -6.46 -0.05 12.62
CA ASP A 31 -5.98 1.26 12.13
C ASP A 31 -4.46 1.35 11.98
N LYS A 32 -3.83 0.26 11.53
CA LYS A 32 -2.39 0.16 11.29
C LYS A 32 -2.13 -0.12 9.82
N PRO A 33 -0.90 0.16 9.32
CA PRO A 33 -0.55 -0.20 7.96
C PRO A 33 -0.70 -1.71 7.72
N VAL A 34 -1.11 -2.06 6.51
CA VAL A 34 -1.25 -3.46 6.09
C VAL A 34 -0.51 -3.66 4.78
N LEU A 35 0.27 -4.71 4.71
CA LEU A 35 0.93 -5.14 3.49
C LEU A 35 0.22 -6.38 2.95
N VAL A 36 -0.29 -6.29 1.72
CA VAL A 36 -0.98 -7.40 1.06
C VAL A 36 -0.05 -7.99 0.00
N ILE A 37 0.29 -9.24 0.16
CA ILE A 37 1.20 -9.95 -0.73
C ILE A 37 0.43 -11.00 -1.51
N GLY A 38 0.65 -11.03 -2.82
CA GLY A 38 0.01 -12.03 -3.68
C GLY A 38 0.43 -11.85 -5.12
N GLU A 39 0.29 -12.92 -5.89
CA GLU A 39 0.55 -12.89 -7.32
C GLU A 39 -0.44 -11.94 -8.03
N ARG A 40 -0.10 -11.54 -9.25
CA ARG A 40 -0.99 -10.74 -10.07
C ARG A 40 -2.31 -11.48 -10.28
N GLY A 41 -3.42 -10.75 -10.19
CA GLY A 41 -4.73 -11.32 -10.38
C GLY A 41 -5.28 -12.09 -9.20
N THR A 42 -4.64 -12.05 -8.03
CA THR A 42 -5.12 -12.75 -6.83
C THR A 42 -6.19 -11.98 -6.04
N GLY A 43 -6.56 -10.78 -6.49
CA GLY A 43 -7.60 -10.01 -5.82
C GLY A 43 -7.11 -9.13 -4.68
N LYS A 44 -5.84 -8.70 -4.71
CA LYS A 44 -5.27 -7.82 -3.68
C LYS A 44 -6.08 -6.54 -3.50
N GLU A 45 -6.59 -5.98 -4.60
CA GLU A 45 -7.42 -4.77 -4.54
C GLU A 45 -8.72 -5.02 -3.77
N LEU A 46 -9.34 -6.17 -3.97
CA LEU A 46 -10.57 -6.53 -3.25
C LEU A 46 -10.30 -6.69 -1.74
N ILE A 47 -9.15 -7.23 -1.38
CA ILE A 47 -8.75 -7.37 0.02
C ILE A 47 -8.56 -5.99 0.64
N ALA A 48 -7.90 -5.08 -0.06
CA ALA A 48 -7.68 -3.72 0.43
C ALA A 48 -9.01 -2.98 0.63
N ALA A 49 -9.93 -3.10 -0.32
CA ALA A 49 -11.27 -2.51 -0.21
C ALA A 49 -12.01 -3.06 1.00
N ARG A 50 -11.94 -4.37 1.21
CA ARG A 50 -12.60 -5.01 2.35
C ARG A 50 -12.01 -4.55 3.68
N LEU A 51 -10.68 -4.41 3.75
CA LEU A 51 -10.01 -3.85 4.94
C LEU A 51 -10.54 -2.45 5.25
N HIS A 52 -10.72 -1.62 4.24
CA HIS A 52 -11.25 -0.29 4.45
C HIS A 52 -12.70 -0.32 4.94
N PHE A 53 -13.58 -1.06 4.24
CA PHE A 53 -15.00 -1.07 4.55
C PHE A 53 -15.34 -1.75 5.88
N LEU A 54 -14.48 -2.60 6.39
CA LEU A 54 -14.61 -3.21 7.72
C LEU A 54 -13.87 -2.44 8.80
N SER A 55 -13.20 -1.35 8.46
CA SER A 55 -12.44 -0.52 9.40
C SER A 55 -13.31 0.55 10.04
N LYS A 56 -12.73 1.25 11.00
CA LYS A 56 -13.36 2.42 11.64
C LYS A 56 -13.49 3.61 10.68
N ARG A 57 -12.78 3.56 9.55
CA ARG A 57 -12.77 4.62 8.52
C ARG A 57 -13.68 4.29 7.34
N TRP A 58 -14.59 3.36 7.48
CA TRP A 58 -15.41 2.82 6.38
C TRP A 58 -16.20 3.89 5.61
N ASP A 59 -16.62 4.95 6.29
CA ASP A 59 -17.38 6.07 5.71
C ASP A 59 -16.48 7.22 5.21
N GLN A 60 -15.17 7.08 5.35
CA GLN A 60 -14.19 8.05 4.87
C GLN A 60 -13.67 7.67 3.48
N ASN A 61 -12.92 8.57 2.88
CA ASN A 61 -12.39 8.33 1.53
C ASN A 61 -11.53 7.08 1.46
N TYR A 62 -11.73 6.32 0.40
CA TYR A 62 -10.88 5.22 0.00
C TYR A 62 -10.29 5.55 -1.37
N ILE A 63 -9.00 5.85 -1.39
CA ILE A 63 -8.27 6.30 -2.58
C ILE A 63 -7.31 5.20 -3.01
N LYS A 64 -7.27 4.94 -4.32
CA LYS A 64 -6.40 3.91 -4.91
C LYS A 64 -5.40 4.55 -5.86
N LEU A 65 -4.17 4.03 -5.86
CA LEU A 65 -3.14 4.46 -6.80
C LEU A 65 -2.23 3.28 -7.13
N ASN A 66 -2.02 3.05 -8.42
CA ASN A 66 -1.08 2.03 -8.89
C ASN A 66 0.27 2.69 -9.15
N CYS A 67 1.28 2.28 -8.38
CA CYS A 67 2.63 2.87 -8.45
C CYS A 67 3.35 2.55 -9.76
N ALA A 68 2.96 1.50 -10.49
CA ALA A 68 3.56 1.15 -11.77
C ALA A 68 2.94 1.88 -12.96
N ALA A 69 1.78 2.52 -12.78
CA ALA A 69 1.07 3.17 -13.87
C ALA A 69 1.67 4.52 -14.27
N LEU A 70 2.51 5.10 -13.41
CA LEU A 70 3.08 6.44 -13.60
C LEU A 70 4.60 6.41 -13.50
N ASN A 71 5.28 7.33 -14.18
CA ASN A 71 6.71 7.52 -13.96
C ASN A 71 6.96 8.15 -12.59
N GLU A 72 8.21 8.19 -12.16
CA GLU A 72 8.57 8.64 -10.82
C GLU A 72 8.08 10.06 -10.51
N SER A 73 8.29 11.00 -11.43
CA SER A 73 7.89 12.40 -11.23
C SER A 73 6.38 12.56 -11.10
N LEU A 74 5.62 11.86 -11.96
CA LEU A 74 4.16 11.88 -11.88
C LEU A 74 3.65 11.17 -10.64
N LEU A 75 4.28 10.08 -10.26
CA LEU A 75 3.90 9.37 -9.04
C LEU A 75 4.13 10.23 -7.80
N GLU A 76 5.25 10.90 -7.72
CA GLU A 76 5.54 11.82 -6.62
C GLU A 76 4.50 12.93 -6.53
N SER A 77 4.18 13.58 -7.66
CA SER A 77 3.17 14.63 -7.74
C SER A 77 1.77 14.14 -7.36
N GLU A 78 1.41 12.94 -7.80
CA GLU A 78 0.11 12.36 -7.47
C GLU A 78 -0.01 12.00 -5.99
N LEU A 79 1.05 11.48 -5.40
CA LEU A 79 1.04 11.10 -3.99
C LEU A 79 1.03 12.31 -3.07
N PHE A 80 1.93 13.26 -3.31
CA PHE A 80 2.24 14.33 -2.35
C PHE A 80 1.72 15.70 -2.76
N GLY A 81 1.22 15.82 -3.99
CA GLY A 81 0.81 17.12 -4.52
C GLY A 81 1.99 18.02 -4.84
N TYR A 82 1.72 19.22 -5.28
CA TYR A 82 2.75 20.19 -5.62
C TYR A 82 2.30 21.62 -5.34
N GLU A 83 3.28 22.48 -5.08
CA GLU A 83 3.07 23.90 -4.95
C GLU A 83 3.07 24.58 -6.33
N ALA A 84 2.45 25.76 -6.41
CA ALA A 84 2.56 26.59 -7.60
C ALA A 84 4.03 26.90 -7.90
N GLY A 85 4.45 26.71 -9.14
CA GLY A 85 5.83 26.95 -9.56
C GLY A 85 6.77 25.76 -9.31
N ALA A 86 6.29 24.63 -8.84
CA ALA A 86 7.12 23.44 -8.57
C ALA A 86 7.84 22.92 -9.80
N PHE A 87 7.22 23.08 -10.96
CA PHE A 87 7.78 22.67 -12.27
C PHE A 87 7.12 23.52 -13.36
N THR A 88 7.63 23.43 -14.58
CA THR A 88 7.06 24.13 -15.73
C THR A 88 5.61 23.68 -15.96
N GLY A 89 4.68 24.63 -15.95
CA GLY A 89 3.27 24.36 -16.11
C GLY A 89 2.49 24.23 -14.81
N ALA A 90 3.16 24.20 -13.66
CA ALA A 90 2.52 24.16 -12.34
C ALA A 90 2.07 25.59 -11.94
N SER A 91 0.96 26.05 -12.53
CA SER A 91 0.44 27.41 -12.29
C SER A 91 -0.33 27.52 -10.98
N LYS A 92 -0.85 26.42 -10.45
CA LYS A 92 -1.61 26.37 -9.21
C LYS A 92 -1.11 25.23 -8.34
N ARG A 93 -1.30 25.39 -7.01
CA ARG A 93 -1.09 24.30 -6.07
C ARG A 93 -2.11 23.18 -6.32
N ARG A 94 -1.66 21.95 -6.23
CA ARG A 94 -2.54 20.78 -6.34
C ARG A 94 -2.35 19.86 -5.15
N GLU A 95 -3.45 19.42 -4.57
CA GLU A 95 -3.43 18.43 -3.50
C GLU A 95 -3.13 17.04 -4.06
N GLY A 96 -2.29 16.27 -3.34
CA GLY A 96 -2.01 14.89 -3.67
C GLY A 96 -2.94 13.92 -2.99
N ARG A 97 -2.71 12.63 -3.23
CA ARG A 97 -3.57 11.56 -2.71
C ARG A 97 -3.54 11.49 -1.18
N PHE A 98 -2.42 11.80 -0.54
CA PHE A 98 -2.36 11.82 0.92
C PHE A 98 -3.25 12.89 1.53
N GLU A 99 -3.45 14.02 0.86
CA GLU A 99 -4.38 15.03 1.34
C GLU A 99 -5.82 14.63 1.08
N VAL A 100 -6.10 14.10 -0.11
CA VAL A 100 -7.46 13.64 -0.47
C VAL A 100 -7.91 12.48 0.40
N ALA A 101 -6.98 11.61 0.79
CA ALA A 101 -7.27 10.44 1.63
C ALA A 101 -7.26 10.76 3.13
N HIS A 102 -7.06 12.02 3.53
CA HIS A 102 -7.00 12.39 4.94
C HIS A 102 -8.21 11.89 5.71
N ASN A 103 -7.97 11.27 6.87
CA ASN A 103 -8.93 10.57 7.72
C ASN A 103 -9.46 9.25 7.13
N GLY A 104 -9.05 8.91 5.91
CA GLY A 104 -9.46 7.69 5.22
C GLY A 104 -8.31 6.73 4.98
N THR A 105 -8.38 6.03 3.86
CA THR A 105 -7.44 4.98 3.49
C THR A 105 -6.85 5.25 2.10
N LEU A 106 -5.55 5.06 1.96
CA LEU A 106 -4.87 5.07 0.67
C LEU A 106 -4.35 3.66 0.38
N PHE A 107 -4.76 3.12 -0.76
CA PHE A 107 -4.28 1.84 -1.26
C PHE A 107 -3.23 2.07 -2.34
N LEU A 108 -2.01 1.61 -2.10
CA LEU A 108 -0.90 1.66 -3.06
C LEU A 108 -0.64 0.28 -3.63
N ASP A 109 -1.00 0.08 -4.89
CA ASP A 109 -0.70 -1.17 -5.59
C ASP A 109 0.68 -1.10 -6.22
N GLU A 110 1.32 -2.26 -6.38
CA GLU A 110 2.64 -2.42 -6.96
C GLU A 110 3.70 -1.54 -6.28
N LEU A 111 3.73 -1.60 -4.96
CA LEU A 111 4.61 -0.80 -4.12
C LEU A 111 6.09 -0.95 -4.48
N ALA A 112 6.52 -2.12 -4.96
CA ALA A 112 7.91 -2.38 -5.34
C ALA A 112 8.41 -1.46 -6.46
N ASN A 113 7.50 -0.84 -7.23
CA ASN A 113 7.84 0.07 -8.32
C ASN A 113 8.09 1.51 -7.88
N THR A 114 8.30 1.74 -6.59
CA THR A 114 8.62 3.07 -6.07
C THR A 114 10.14 3.28 -6.02
N SER A 115 10.57 4.51 -6.27
CA SER A 115 11.98 4.90 -6.15
C SER A 115 12.38 5.09 -4.69
N GLY A 116 13.68 5.16 -4.43
CA GLY A 116 14.20 5.45 -3.09
C GLY A 116 13.71 6.78 -2.53
N LEU A 117 13.59 7.81 -3.38
CA LEU A 117 13.06 9.11 -2.98
C LEU A 117 11.60 9.00 -2.50
N ILE A 118 10.77 8.33 -3.28
CA ILE A 118 9.36 8.15 -2.92
C ILE A 118 9.23 7.30 -1.65
N GLN A 119 10.04 6.26 -1.53
CA GLN A 119 10.06 5.41 -0.33
C GLN A 119 10.42 6.21 0.92
N GLU A 120 11.40 7.11 0.82
CA GLU A 120 11.77 7.98 1.93
C GLU A 120 10.61 8.88 2.36
N LYS A 121 9.90 9.46 1.39
CA LYS A 121 8.73 10.30 1.67
C LYS A 121 7.58 9.49 2.26
N LEU A 122 7.35 8.27 1.76
CA LEU A 122 6.36 7.36 2.33
C LEU A 122 6.67 6.99 3.78
N LEU A 123 7.93 6.72 4.08
CA LEU A 123 8.36 6.42 5.44
C LEU A 123 8.00 7.56 6.38
N ARG A 124 8.24 8.79 5.96
CA ARG A 124 7.94 9.97 6.77
C ARG A 124 6.44 10.09 7.05
N VAL A 125 5.59 9.81 6.07
CA VAL A 125 4.15 9.81 6.26
C VAL A 125 3.73 8.71 7.24
N VAL A 126 4.27 7.51 7.08
CA VAL A 126 3.91 6.38 7.93
C VAL A 126 4.38 6.59 9.38
N GLU A 127 5.58 7.14 9.57
CA GLU A 127 6.13 7.38 10.91
C GLU A 127 5.56 8.59 11.61
N TYR A 128 5.44 9.70 10.89
CA TYR A 128 5.14 10.99 11.51
C TYR A 128 3.82 11.62 11.07
N GLY A 129 3.16 11.03 10.07
CA GLY A 129 1.92 11.58 9.53
C GLY A 129 2.10 12.92 8.84
N GLU A 130 3.26 13.15 8.24
CA GLU A 130 3.55 14.43 7.58
C GLU A 130 4.40 14.24 6.34
N PHE A 131 4.30 15.20 5.43
CA PHE A 131 5.05 15.24 4.17
C PHE A 131 5.16 16.68 3.68
N GLU A 132 6.00 16.88 2.65
CA GLU A 132 6.10 18.14 1.94
C GLU A 132 5.60 17.95 0.52
N ARG A 133 4.87 18.95 -0.01
CA ARG A 133 4.48 18.96 -1.43
C ARG A 133 5.72 19.14 -2.30
N VAL A 134 5.66 18.68 -3.53
CA VAL A 134 6.74 18.90 -4.50
C VAL A 134 6.91 20.41 -4.68
N GLY A 135 8.15 20.88 -4.58
CA GLY A 135 8.47 22.31 -4.63
C GLY A 135 8.13 23.10 -3.39
N GLY A 136 7.64 22.44 -2.34
CA GLY A 136 7.32 23.08 -1.07
C GLY A 136 8.31 22.72 0.03
N SER A 137 8.35 23.53 1.05
CA SER A 137 9.15 23.29 2.27
C SER A 137 8.29 23.22 3.53
N LYS A 138 7.00 23.48 3.39
CA LYS A 138 6.07 23.45 4.51
C LYS A 138 5.59 22.01 4.75
N SER A 139 5.62 21.59 6.01
CA SER A 139 5.11 20.28 6.40
C SER A 139 3.58 20.28 6.35
N VAL A 140 3.03 19.27 5.70
CA VAL A 140 1.59 19.02 5.63
C VAL A 140 1.28 17.80 6.47
N LYS A 141 0.33 17.92 7.38
CA LYS A 141 -0.08 16.79 8.24
C LYS A 141 -1.24 16.04 7.62
N THR A 142 -1.19 14.73 7.73
CA THR A 142 -2.26 13.85 7.26
C THR A 142 -2.39 12.64 8.16
N ASP A 143 -3.62 12.17 8.30
CA ASP A 143 -3.93 10.93 9.02
C ASP A 143 -4.56 9.96 8.02
N VAL A 144 -3.74 9.08 7.45
CA VAL A 144 -4.15 8.15 6.42
C VAL A 144 -3.73 6.75 6.83
N ARG A 145 -4.65 5.81 6.74
CA ARG A 145 -4.31 4.40 6.85
C ARG A 145 -3.76 3.94 5.52
N LEU A 146 -2.53 3.46 5.51
CA LEU A 146 -1.87 2.99 4.30
C LEU A 146 -2.03 1.48 4.17
N ILE A 147 -2.56 1.04 3.04
CA ILE A 147 -2.60 -0.36 2.65
C ILE A 147 -1.78 -0.48 1.37
N ALA A 148 -0.74 -1.29 1.40
CA ALA A 148 0.15 -1.47 0.25
C ALA A 148 0.07 -2.90 -0.25
N ALA A 149 0.24 -3.07 -1.55
CA ALA A 149 0.20 -4.39 -2.17
C ALA A 149 1.40 -4.59 -3.09
N THR A 150 1.87 -5.82 -3.17
CA THR A 150 2.97 -6.19 -4.05
C THR A 150 2.88 -7.68 -4.41
N ASN A 151 3.42 -8.01 -5.60
CA ASN A 151 3.68 -9.39 -5.99
C ASN A 151 5.17 -9.75 -5.88
N GLU A 152 6.00 -8.81 -5.38
CA GLU A 152 7.44 -8.97 -5.26
C GLU A 152 7.82 -9.43 -3.85
N ASP A 153 9.00 -10.02 -3.74
CA ASP A 153 9.61 -10.38 -2.47
C ASP A 153 10.33 -9.15 -1.90
N LEU A 154 9.61 -8.34 -1.12
CA LEU A 154 10.17 -7.11 -0.55
C LEU A 154 11.36 -7.36 0.38
N PRO A 155 11.36 -8.38 1.25
CA PRO A 155 12.56 -8.68 2.04
C PRO A 155 13.80 -8.94 1.18
N ALA A 156 13.67 -9.68 0.07
CA ALA A 156 14.77 -9.92 -0.86
C ALA A 156 15.23 -8.62 -1.53
N LEU A 157 14.30 -7.76 -1.93
CA LEU A 157 14.62 -6.45 -2.51
C LEU A 157 15.32 -5.55 -1.48
N ALA A 158 14.92 -5.59 -0.23
CA ALA A 158 15.57 -4.83 0.83
C ALA A 158 17.00 -5.31 1.05
N ASP A 159 17.22 -6.63 1.07
CA ASP A 159 18.56 -7.21 1.20
C ASP A 159 19.46 -6.81 0.03
N ALA A 160 18.89 -6.68 -1.17
CA ALA A 160 19.63 -6.26 -2.37
C ALA A 160 19.82 -4.74 -2.46
N GLY A 161 19.30 -3.96 -1.51
CA GLY A 161 19.38 -2.51 -1.52
C GLY A 161 18.40 -1.84 -2.50
N GLU A 162 17.44 -2.58 -3.01
CA GLU A 162 16.46 -2.08 -3.99
C GLU A 162 15.15 -1.61 -3.35
N PHE A 163 14.97 -1.87 -2.08
CA PHE A 163 13.85 -1.39 -1.29
C PHE A 163 14.33 -1.02 0.12
N ARG A 164 13.78 0.05 0.69
CA ARG A 164 14.19 0.50 2.02
C ARG A 164 13.68 -0.46 3.10
N ALA A 165 14.61 -1.01 3.86
CA ALA A 165 14.29 -1.93 4.95
C ALA A 165 13.46 -1.25 6.05
N ASP A 166 13.75 0.03 6.35
CA ASP A 166 13.01 0.79 7.36
C ASP A 166 11.55 1.01 6.96
N LEU A 167 11.29 1.27 5.68
CA LEU A 167 9.92 1.39 5.19
C LEU A 167 9.19 0.04 5.25
N LEU A 168 9.87 -1.02 4.85
CA LEU A 168 9.30 -2.37 4.91
C LEU A 168 8.88 -2.72 6.34
N ASP A 169 9.72 -2.44 7.32
CA ASP A 169 9.42 -2.71 8.72
C ASP A 169 8.17 -1.98 9.21
N ARG A 170 7.94 -0.77 8.72
CA ARG A 170 6.76 0.03 9.10
C ARG A 170 5.49 -0.41 8.39
N LEU A 171 5.58 -0.76 7.11
CA LEU A 171 4.44 -1.19 6.31
C LEU A 171 4.00 -2.61 6.66
N ALA A 172 4.92 -3.47 7.04
CA ALA A 172 4.64 -4.85 7.37
C ALA A 172 4.21 -5.04 8.83
N PHE A 173 3.51 -4.05 9.41
CA PHE A 173 2.93 -4.19 10.74
C PHE A 173 1.96 -5.38 10.77
N ASP A 174 1.06 -5.44 9.79
CA ASP A 174 0.23 -6.60 9.53
C ASP A 174 0.44 -7.02 8.08
N VAL A 175 0.62 -8.31 7.85
CA VAL A 175 0.85 -8.86 6.51
C VAL A 175 -0.23 -9.88 6.20
N ILE A 176 -0.87 -9.69 5.05
CA ILE A 176 -1.83 -10.67 4.52
C ILE A 176 -1.24 -11.24 3.25
N THR A 177 -1.01 -12.54 3.23
CA THR A 177 -0.51 -13.25 2.05
C THR A 177 -1.64 -14.02 1.42
N LEU A 178 -1.93 -13.72 0.16
CA LEU A 178 -2.99 -14.39 -0.58
C LEU A 178 -2.47 -15.69 -1.19
N PRO A 179 -3.28 -16.77 -1.14
CA PRO A 179 -2.90 -17.98 -1.83
C PRO A 179 -2.89 -17.75 -3.35
N PRO A 180 -2.00 -18.44 -4.09
CA PRO A 180 -2.01 -18.35 -5.54
C PRO A 180 -3.32 -18.87 -6.12
N LEU A 181 -3.73 -18.30 -7.27
CA LEU A 181 -4.94 -18.75 -7.97
C LEU A 181 -4.77 -20.12 -8.63
N ARG A 182 -3.56 -20.64 -8.67
CA ARG A 182 -3.28 -21.95 -9.23
C ARG A 182 -3.84 -23.07 -8.36
N GLU A 183 -4.40 -24.01 -9.01
CA GLU A 183 -4.88 -25.24 -8.38
C GLU A 183 -3.73 -26.10 -7.82
#